data_26ab3119b9609397bec96d8f9ddb8d7d
#
_entry.id   26ab3119b9609397bec96d8f9ddb8d7d
#
_cell.length_a   1.000
_cell.length_b   1.000
_cell.length_c   1.000
_cell.angle_alpha   90.00
_cell.angle_beta   90.00
_cell.angle_gamma   90.00
#
_symmetry.space_group_name_H-M   'P 1'
#
loop_
_entity.id
_entity.type
_entity.pdbx_description
1 polymer ?
#
loop_
_entity_poly.entity_id
_entity_poly.type
_entity_poly.pdbx_seq_one_letter_code
_entity_poly.pdbx_strand_id
1 'polypeptide(L)'
;MLPTPEQIESYIKQGINCTHIQVEGDGQHFFATIVSPEFDGKRLVQRHQLVYGAMGDRMKAEVHALSIKAFTPEEFAQNPAV
;
A
#
# COMPACT_ATOMS: atom_id res chain seq x y z
N MET A 1 5.48 -13.19 15.79
CA MET A 1 5.06 -13.75 14.50
C MET A 1 5.13 -12.68 13.43
N LEU A 2 5.69 -13.00 12.29
CA LEU A 2 5.82 -12.03 11.21
C LEU A 2 4.48 -11.90 10.48
N PRO A 3 4.10 -10.68 10.04
CA PRO A 3 2.89 -10.50 9.26
C PRO A 3 3.02 -11.14 7.89
N THR A 4 1.89 -11.50 7.30
CA THR A 4 1.84 -12.02 5.94
C THR A 4 1.48 -10.90 4.97
N PRO A 5 1.81 -11.05 3.66
CA PRO A 5 1.35 -10.09 2.67
C PRO A 5 -0.17 -9.89 2.70
N GLU A 6 -0.93 -10.97 2.94
CA GLU A 6 -2.38 -10.91 3.01
C GLU A 6 -2.87 -10.06 4.18
N GLN A 7 -2.18 -10.11 5.32
CA GLN A 7 -2.51 -9.26 6.45
C GLN A 7 -2.27 -7.80 6.15
N ILE A 8 -1.15 -7.48 5.50
CA ILE A 8 -0.82 -6.12 5.13
C ILE A 8 -1.84 -5.58 4.12
N GLU A 9 -2.20 -6.39 3.13
CA GLU A 9 -3.23 -6.04 2.17
C GLU A 9 -4.54 -5.70 2.88
N SER A 10 -4.95 -6.54 3.84
CA SER A 10 -6.17 -6.33 4.60
C SER A 10 -6.14 -5.02 5.39
N TYR A 11 -5.02 -4.71 6.04
CA TYR A 11 -4.88 -3.46 6.78
C TYR A 11 -5.06 -2.25 5.87
N ILE A 12 -4.42 -2.28 4.71
CA ILE A 12 -4.50 -1.16 3.77
C ILE A 12 -5.93 -1.02 3.24
N LYS A 13 -6.58 -2.12 2.90
CA LYS A 13 -7.94 -2.09 2.36
C LYS A 13 -8.96 -1.57 3.37
N GLN A 14 -8.70 -1.71 4.64
CA GLN A 14 -9.58 -1.18 5.68
C GLN A 14 -9.56 0.35 5.74
N GLY A 15 -8.45 0.96 5.36
CA GLY A 15 -8.28 2.41 5.45
C GLY A 15 -8.33 3.15 4.13
N ILE A 16 -8.17 2.45 3.01
CA ILE A 16 -8.12 3.06 1.68
C ILE A 16 -9.02 2.25 0.74
N ASN A 17 -9.82 2.97 -0.04
CA ASN A 17 -10.69 2.35 -1.04
C ASN A 17 -9.87 2.01 -2.28
N CYS A 18 -9.35 0.79 -2.36
CA CYS A 18 -8.48 0.36 -3.45
C CYS A 18 -9.27 -0.27 -4.58
N THR A 19 -8.93 0.09 -5.83
CA THR A 19 -9.45 -0.60 -7.01
C THR A 19 -8.57 -1.79 -7.36
N HIS A 20 -7.30 -1.75 -6.95
CA HIS A 20 -6.36 -2.84 -7.10
C HIS A 20 -5.33 -2.75 -5.98
N ILE A 21 -4.94 -3.89 -5.46
CA ILE A 21 -3.86 -3.95 -4.48
C ILE A 21 -3.14 -5.29 -4.61
N GLN A 22 -1.82 -5.24 -4.53
CA GLN A 22 -0.98 -6.43 -4.54
C GLN A 22 0.12 -6.21 -3.52
N VAL A 23 0.29 -7.15 -2.62
CA VAL A 23 1.34 -7.10 -1.61
C VAL A 23 2.16 -8.37 -1.68
N GLU A 24 3.47 -8.23 -1.73
CA GLU A 24 4.42 -9.34 -1.74
C GLU A 24 5.45 -9.10 -0.65
N GLY A 25 6.11 -10.16 -0.20
CA GLY A 25 7.17 -10.02 0.78
C GLY A 25 7.51 -11.32 1.47
N ASP A 26 8.60 -11.26 2.26
CA ASP A 26 9.16 -12.41 2.97
C ASP A 26 8.89 -12.37 4.48
N GLY A 27 8.09 -11.43 4.95
CA GLY A 27 7.81 -11.24 6.36
C GLY A 27 8.63 -10.12 7.00
N GLN A 28 9.73 -9.73 6.40
CA GLN A 28 10.55 -8.61 6.89
C GLN A 28 10.48 -7.42 5.93
N HIS A 29 10.55 -7.68 4.62
CA HIS A 29 10.42 -6.66 3.60
C HIS A 29 9.15 -6.92 2.81
N PHE A 30 8.37 -5.87 2.58
CA PHE A 30 7.13 -5.97 1.83
C PHE A 30 7.13 -4.96 0.69
N PHE A 31 6.48 -5.35 -0.41
CA PHE A 31 6.32 -4.51 -1.59
C PHE A 31 4.83 -4.43 -1.90
N ALA A 32 4.27 -3.23 -1.79
CA ALA A 32 2.85 -3.02 -2.02
C ALA A 32 2.64 -2.16 -3.27
N THR A 33 1.80 -2.64 -4.17
CA THR A 33 1.30 -1.86 -5.30
C THR A 33 -0.17 -1.56 -5.02
N ILE A 34 -0.51 -0.29 -4.91
CA ILE A 34 -1.84 0.13 -4.49
C ILE A 34 -2.40 1.09 -5.51
N VAL A 35 -3.60 0.80 -5.99
CA VAL A 35 -4.30 1.66 -6.93
C VAL A 35 -5.59 2.13 -6.28
N SER A 36 -5.74 3.45 -6.17
CA SER A 36 -6.91 4.03 -5.51
C SER A 36 -7.23 5.41 -6.07
N PRO A 37 -8.52 5.71 -6.29
CA PRO A 37 -8.92 7.07 -6.65
C PRO A 37 -8.65 8.08 -5.54
N GLU A 38 -8.44 7.62 -4.30
CA GLU A 38 -8.10 8.50 -3.20
C GLU A 38 -6.74 9.15 -3.35
N PHE A 39 -5.89 8.62 -4.23
CA PHE A 39 -4.57 9.20 -4.50
C PHE A 39 -4.62 10.35 -5.51
N ASP A 40 -5.74 10.57 -6.14
CA ASP A 40 -5.87 11.63 -7.14
C ASP A 40 -5.61 13.01 -6.52
N GLY A 41 -4.81 13.81 -7.20
CA GLY A 41 -4.45 15.14 -6.70
C GLY A 41 -3.42 15.13 -5.59
N LYS A 42 -2.90 13.97 -5.20
CA LYS A 42 -1.92 13.87 -4.11
C LYS A 42 -0.53 13.56 -4.63
N ARG A 43 0.46 14.17 -3.98
CA ARG A 43 1.87 13.87 -4.26
C ARG A 43 2.26 12.53 -3.64
N LEU A 44 3.40 11.99 -4.05
CA LEU A 44 3.86 10.70 -3.57
C LEU A 44 3.96 10.63 -2.04
N VAL A 45 4.50 11.69 -1.42
CA VAL A 45 4.60 11.73 0.04
C VAL A 45 3.23 11.63 0.70
N GLN A 46 2.24 12.34 0.15
CA GLN A 46 0.89 12.31 0.69
C GLN A 46 0.24 10.94 0.52
N ARG A 47 0.48 10.29 -0.61
CA ARG A 47 -0.02 8.94 -0.87
C ARG A 47 0.57 7.94 0.13
N HIS A 48 1.87 8.04 0.37
CA HIS A 48 2.54 7.17 1.34
C HIS A 48 2.01 7.42 2.75
N GLN A 49 1.73 8.66 3.10
CA GLN A 49 1.14 8.98 4.40
C GLN A 49 -0.24 8.36 4.58
N LEU A 50 -1.04 8.32 3.51
CA LEU A 50 -2.33 7.64 3.56
C LEU A 50 -2.17 6.14 3.84
N VAL A 51 -1.20 5.51 3.17
CA VAL A 51 -0.94 4.09 3.36
C VAL A 51 -0.48 3.81 4.79
N TYR A 52 0.47 4.60 5.29
CA TYR A 52 0.94 4.44 6.66
C TYR A 52 -0.17 4.70 7.67
N GLY A 53 -1.05 5.67 7.39
CA GLY A 53 -2.21 5.92 8.23
C GLY A 53 -3.17 4.75 8.27
N ALA A 54 -3.35 4.07 7.14
CA ALA A 54 -4.20 2.88 7.08
C ALA A 54 -3.60 1.73 7.90
N MET A 55 -2.27 1.62 7.89
CA MET A 55 -1.56 0.61 8.68
C MET A 55 -1.60 0.92 10.18
N GLY A 56 -1.62 2.21 10.53
CA GLY A 56 -1.65 2.62 11.93
C GLY A 56 -0.41 2.17 12.69
N ASP A 57 -0.61 1.77 13.95
CA ASP A 57 0.49 1.33 14.80
C ASP A 57 1.13 0.02 14.35
N ARG A 58 0.49 -0.70 13.44
CA ARG A 58 1.01 -1.97 12.91
C ARG A 58 2.33 -1.79 12.18
N MET A 59 2.53 -0.62 11.55
CA MET A 59 3.82 -0.31 10.92
C MET A 59 4.98 -0.37 11.90
N LYS A 60 4.75 0.09 13.13
CA LYS A 60 5.81 0.14 14.14
C LYS A 60 6.07 -1.21 14.78
N ALA A 61 5.03 -2.02 14.93
CA ALA A 61 5.12 -3.25 15.71
C ALA A 61 5.36 -4.50 14.87
N GLU A 62 4.83 -4.52 13.63
CA GLU A 62 4.79 -5.75 12.85
C GLU A 62 5.53 -5.66 11.53
N VAL A 63 5.65 -4.46 10.94
CA VAL A 63 6.23 -4.29 9.62
C VAL A 63 7.54 -3.53 9.70
N HIS A 64 8.63 -4.17 9.31
CA HIS A 64 9.97 -3.55 9.38
C HIS A 64 10.25 -2.66 8.19
N ALA A 65 9.86 -3.09 7.01
CA ALA A 65 10.11 -2.33 5.79
C ALA A 65 8.98 -2.53 4.81
N LEU A 66 8.43 -1.44 4.30
CA LEU A 66 7.36 -1.47 3.32
C LEU A 66 7.71 -0.50 2.19
N SER A 67 7.88 -1.06 0.99
CA SER A 67 8.05 -0.28 -0.24
C SER A 67 6.68 -0.11 -0.88
N ILE A 68 6.33 1.12 -1.21
CA ILE A 68 4.98 1.44 -1.68
C ILE A 68 5.05 2.01 -3.09
N LYS A 69 4.23 1.47 -3.99
CA LYS A 69 3.92 2.07 -5.28
C LYS A 69 2.45 2.43 -5.27
N ALA A 70 2.14 3.71 -5.34
CA ALA A 70 0.78 4.22 -5.20
C ALA A 70 0.36 4.93 -6.48
N PHE A 71 -0.71 4.46 -7.07
CA PHE A 71 -1.21 4.97 -8.36
C PHE A 71 -2.67 5.33 -8.27
N THR A 72 -3.08 6.33 -9.07
CA THR A 72 -4.49 6.48 -9.40
C THR A 72 -4.86 5.41 -10.44
N PRO A 73 -6.15 5.09 -10.61
CA PRO A 73 -6.55 4.15 -11.66
C PRO A 73 -6.08 4.56 -13.05
N GLU A 74 -6.06 5.85 -13.33
CA GLU A 74 -5.59 6.35 -14.64
C GLU A 74 -4.10 6.12 -14.82
N GLU A 75 -3.30 6.42 -13.80
CA GLU A 75 -1.86 6.21 -13.84
C GLU A 75 -1.53 4.73 -14.02
N PHE A 76 -2.24 3.87 -13.32
CA PHE A 76 -2.00 2.43 -13.41
C PHE A 76 -2.38 1.88 -14.78
N ALA A 77 -3.45 2.40 -15.38
CA ALA A 77 -3.85 2.00 -16.71
C ALA A 77 -2.80 2.37 -17.77
N GLN A 78 -2.06 3.47 -17.55
CA GLN A 78 -1.02 3.91 -18.46
C GLN A 78 0.28 3.15 -18.27
N ASN A 79 0.51 2.59 -17.08
CA ASN A 79 1.76 1.89 -16.74
C ASN A 79 1.47 0.56 -16.06
N PRO A 80 0.78 -0.37 -16.72
CA PRO A 80 0.35 -1.61 -16.06
C PRO A 80 1.50 -2.57 -15.75
N ALA A 81 2.68 -2.35 -16.29
CA ALA A 81 3.83 -3.21 -16.07
C ALA A 81 4.65 -2.84 -14.84
N VAL A 82 4.24 -1.83 -14.14
CA VAL A 82 4.97 -1.35 -12.96
C VAL A 82 4.70 -2.23 -11.75
#